data_5bd182d8018e6931a7a4179235ee0cc1
#
_entry.id   5bd182d8018e6931a7a4179235ee0cc1
#
_cell.length_a   1.000
_cell.length_b   1.000
_cell.length_c   1.000
_cell.angle_alpha   90.00
_cell.angle_beta   90.00
_cell.angle_gamma   90.00
#
_symmetry.space_group_name_H-M   'P 1'
#
loop_
_entity.id
_entity.type
_entity.pdbx_description
1 polymer ?
#
loop_
_entity_poly.entity_id
_entity_poly.type
_entity_poly.pdbx_seq_one_letter_code
_entity_poly.pdbx_strand_id
1 'polypeptide(L)'
;MPAIFFCVLTFLLIPSSTYASNYEHKSFLCSTQSHSVKGGFVFTNNIEVVKYNILISSNGKNFIKKTLHCYKTIDDRVLISLDSLVNGCGKYHSYINSESLIYNVPLKDKILYAQCKLYHSNLETKLEESINE
;
A
#
# COMPACT_ATOMS: atom_id res chain seq x y z
N MET A 1 18.12 61.82 -12.91
CA MET A 1 17.74 61.01 -11.74
C MET A 1 17.74 59.56 -12.18
N PRO A 2 18.62 58.75 -11.64
CA PRO A 2 18.60 57.34 -12.00
C PRO A 2 17.39 56.68 -11.36
N ALA A 3 16.51 56.11 -12.19
CA ALA A 3 15.45 55.25 -11.72
C ALA A 3 16.09 53.93 -11.26
N ILE A 4 16.00 53.66 -9.97
CA ILE A 4 16.41 52.36 -9.42
C ILE A 4 15.27 51.38 -9.72
N PHE A 5 15.47 50.54 -10.73
CA PHE A 5 14.63 49.42 -10.96
C PHE A 5 14.97 48.35 -9.90
N PHE A 6 14.16 48.31 -8.87
CA PHE A 6 14.14 47.11 -8.01
C PHE A 6 13.47 46.00 -8.81
N CYS A 7 14.30 45.15 -9.42
CA CYS A 7 13.84 43.81 -9.80
C CYS A 7 13.54 43.06 -8.52
N VAL A 8 12.29 43.10 -8.10
CA VAL A 8 11.80 42.16 -7.11
C VAL A 8 11.77 40.80 -7.81
N LEU A 9 12.87 40.05 -7.64
CA LEU A 9 12.88 38.65 -7.97
C LEU A 9 11.95 37.98 -6.98
N THR A 10 10.67 37.90 -7.32
CA THR A 10 9.77 37.02 -6.65
C THR A 10 10.25 35.58 -6.93
N PHE A 11 11.07 35.06 -6.06
CA PHE A 11 11.26 33.63 -5.98
C PHE A 11 9.89 33.03 -5.64
N LEU A 12 9.21 32.58 -6.67
CA LEU A 12 8.15 31.60 -6.50
C LEU A 12 8.86 30.36 -5.96
N LEU A 13 8.94 30.27 -4.65
CA LEU A 13 9.11 29.00 -3.98
C LEU A 13 7.90 28.17 -4.37
N ILE A 14 8.05 27.44 -5.47
CA ILE A 14 7.19 26.33 -5.75
C ILE A 14 7.47 25.39 -4.60
N PRO A 15 6.50 25.17 -3.67
CA PRO A 15 6.71 24.11 -2.71
C PRO A 15 6.92 22.87 -3.56
N SER A 16 8.11 22.29 -3.50
CA SER A 16 8.28 20.94 -3.94
C SER A 16 7.26 20.16 -3.12
N SER A 17 6.09 19.95 -3.70
CA SER A 17 5.16 19.00 -3.16
C SER A 17 5.91 17.68 -3.21
N THR A 18 6.56 17.36 -2.10
CA THR A 18 6.86 16.00 -1.81
C THR A 18 5.51 15.32 -1.91
N TYR A 19 5.30 14.64 -3.03
CA TYR A 19 4.19 13.73 -3.17
C TYR A 19 4.46 12.58 -2.22
N ALA A 20 4.30 12.82 -0.91
CA ALA A 20 3.85 11.79 -0.04
C ALA A 20 2.49 11.44 -0.61
N SER A 21 2.47 10.47 -1.55
CA SER A 21 1.23 9.91 -2.01
C SER A 21 0.49 9.50 -0.76
N ASN A 22 -0.56 10.23 -0.46
CA ASN A 22 -1.31 10.05 0.76
C ASN A 22 -2.13 8.77 0.61
N TYR A 23 -1.59 7.67 1.12
CA TYR A 23 -2.28 6.38 1.15
C TYR A 23 -3.26 6.26 2.31
N GLU A 24 -3.22 7.21 3.23
CA GLU A 24 -4.13 7.22 4.38
C GLU A 24 -5.58 7.07 3.92
N HIS A 25 -6.30 6.13 4.56
CA HIS A 25 -7.69 5.77 4.28
C HIS A 25 -7.94 5.13 2.91
N LYS A 26 -6.91 4.79 2.16
CA LYS A 26 -7.06 4.05 0.91
C LYS A 26 -7.10 2.55 1.15
N SER A 27 -7.89 1.86 0.34
CA SER A 27 -7.99 0.40 0.35
C SER A 27 -7.63 -0.14 -1.03
N PHE A 28 -6.95 -1.29 -1.03
CA PHE A 28 -6.54 -1.99 -2.24
C PHE A 28 -7.00 -3.43 -2.19
N LEU A 29 -7.62 -3.87 -3.26
CA LEU A 29 -7.99 -5.27 -3.48
C LEU A 29 -6.94 -5.90 -4.39
N CYS A 30 -6.36 -7.01 -3.96
CA CYS A 30 -5.26 -7.66 -4.68
C CYS A 30 -5.68 -9.07 -5.15
N SER A 31 -5.34 -9.39 -6.40
CA SER A 31 -5.64 -10.67 -7.02
C SER A 31 -4.45 -11.20 -7.79
N THR A 32 -4.38 -12.52 -7.94
CA THR A 32 -3.36 -13.20 -8.73
C THR A 32 -3.70 -13.14 -10.23
N GLN A 33 -2.78 -13.61 -11.07
CA GLN A 33 -2.97 -13.68 -12.53
C GLN A 33 -4.20 -14.48 -12.95
N SER A 34 -4.64 -15.44 -12.14
CA SER A 34 -5.87 -16.22 -12.38
C SER A 34 -7.15 -15.45 -12.01
N HIS A 35 -7.03 -14.16 -11.66
CA HIS A 35 -8.12 -13.28 -11.20
C HIS A 35 -8.79 -13.72 -9.90
N SER A 36 -8.22 -14.69 -9.18
CA SER A 36 -8.72 -15.01 -7.84
C SER A 36 -8.25 -13.97 -6.83
N VAL A 37 -9.20 -13.44 -6.07
CA VAL A 37 -8.90 -12.49 -5.00
C VAL A 37 -8.10 -13.20 -3.91
N LYS A 38 -6.96 -12.64 -3.52
CA LYS A 38 -6.09 -13.19 -2.48
C LYS A 38 -6.05 -12.38 -1.20
N GLY A 39 -6.50 -11.15 -1.25
CA GLY A 39 -6.51 -10.27 -0.09
C GLY A 39 -6.48 -8.80 -0.47
N GLY A 40 -5.92 -8.01 0.39
CA GLY A 40 -5.81 -6.58 0.15
C GLY A 40 -5.17 -5.84 1.30
N PHE A 41 -5.23 -4.54 1.21
CA PHE A 41 -4.62 -3.62 2.17
C PHE A 41 -5.58 -2.49 2.51
N VAL A 42 -5.64 -2.12 3.78
CA VAL A 42 -6.31 -0.90 4.23
C VAL A 42 -5.27 -0.05 4.96
N PHE A 43 -4.98 1.11 4.40
CA PHE A 43 -4.05 2.08 4.98
C PHE A 43 -4.82 2.92 6.00
N THR A 44 -4.64 2.64 7.29
CA THR A 44 -5.43 3.24 8.36
C THR A 44 -4.99 4.66 8.73
N ASN A 45 -3.69 4.92 8.64
CA ASN A 45 -3.11 6.23 8.88
C ASN A 45 -1.84 6.40 8.02
N ASN A 46 -0.97 7.33 8.34
CA ASN A 46 0.23 7.62 7.56
C ASN A 46 1.41 6.66 7.81
N ILE A 47 1.27 5.70 8.72
CA ILE A 47 2.33 4.75 9.08
C ILE A 47 1.86 3.30 9.21
N GLU A 48 0.55 3.05 9.34
CA GLU A 48 0.01 1.72 9.54
C GLU A 48 -0.86 1.26 8.37
N VAL A 49 -0.72 -0.01 8.05
CA VAL A 49 -1.52 -0.70 7.05
C VAL A 49 -2.00 -2.03 7.61
N VAL A 50 -3.27 -2.34 7.42
CA VAL A 50 -3.84 -3.65 7.72
C VAL A 50 -3.78 -4.50 6.45
N LYS A 51 -3.12 -5.62 6.53
CA LYS A 51 -3.05 -6.60 5.45
C LYS A 51 -4.08 -7.68 5.68
N TYR A 52 -4.86 -7.93 4.66
CA TYR A 52 -5.87 -8.99 4.63
C TYR A 52 -5.40 -10.09 3.69
N ASN A 53 -5.35 -11.32 4.19
CA ASN A 53 -5.06 -12.50 3.38
C ASN A 53 -6.22 -13.48 3.45
N ILE A 54 -6.59 -14.05 2.30
CA ILE A 54 -7.49 -15.18 2.25
C ILE A 54 -6.64 -16.44 2.34
N LEU A 55 -6.85 -17.22 3.38
CA LEU A 55 -6.12 -18.45 3.65
C LEU A 55 -7.09 -19.62 3.67
N ILE A 56 -6.53 -20.82 3.47
CA ILE A 56 -7.28 -22.08 3.53
C ILE A 56 -6.91 -22.79 4.83
N SER A 57 -7.91 -23.09 5.66
CA SER A 57 -7.71 -23.84 6.89
C SER A 57 -7.47 -25.33 6.60
N SER A 58 -7.02 -26.09 7.61
CA SER A 58 -6.78 -27.53 7.50
C SER A 58 -8.02 -28.33 7.10
N ASN A 59 -9.22 -27.81 7.36
CA ASN A 59 -10.49 -28.46 6.96
C ASN A 59 -11.01 -27.99 5.58
N GLY A 60 -10.18 -27.27 4.82
CA GLY A 60 -10.51 -26.81 3.47
C GLY A 60 -11.38 -25.56 3.40
N LYS A 61 -11.71 -24.92 4.53
CA LYS A 61 -12.49 -23.68 4.54
C LYS A 61 -11.58 -22.47 4.39
N ASN A 62 -12.02 -21.52 3.57
CA ASN A 62 -11.37 -20.22 3.44
C ASN A 62 -11.68 -19.34 4.64
N PHE A 63 -10.70 -18.59 5.07
CA PHE A 63 -10.85 -17.59 6.12
C PHE A 63 -9.95 -16.38 5.84
N ILE A 64 -10.31 -15.25 6.44
CA ILE A 64 -9.56 -14.00 6.30
C ILE A 64 -8.66 -13.83 7.51
N LYS A 65 -7.37 -13.65 7.26
CA LYS A 65 -6.39 -13.31 8.29
C LYS A 65 -6.02 -11.84 8.15
N LYS A 66 -6.18 -11.10 9.23
CA LYS A 66 -5.76 -9.70 9.34
C LYS A 66 -4.43 -9.63 10.06
N THR A 67 -3.50 -8.85 9.52
CA THR A 67 -2.23 -8.55 10.18
C THR A 67 -1.93 -7.06 10.06
N LEU A 68 -1.40 -6.49 11.13
CA LEU A 68 -1.04 -5.08 11.17
C LEU A 68 0.43 -4.92 10.83
N HIS A 69 0.72 -4.00 9.92
CA HIS A 69 2.08 -3.71 9.46
C HIS A 69 2.34 -2.21 9.46
N CYS A 70 3.60 -1.85 9.39
CA CYS A 70 4.00 -0.48 9.08
C CYS A 70 4.20 -0.32 7.58
N TYR A 71 4.04 0.90 7.07
CA TYR A 71 4.40 1.20 5.70
C TYR A 71 5.12 2.55 5.62
N LYS A 72 5.89 2.71 4.57
CA LYS A 72 6.49 3.98 4.18
C LYS A 72 6.59 4.05 2.67
N THR A 73 6.61 5.27 2.14
CA THR A 73 6.77 5.49 0.71
C THR A 73 8.19 5.96 0.42
N ILE A 74 8.85 5.31 -0.52
CA ILE A 74 10.16 5.72 -1.03
C ILE A 74 10.08 5.63 -2.55
N ASP A 75 10.31 6.75 -3.23
CA ASP A 75 10.22 6.86 -4.69
C ASP A 75 8.87 6.35 -5.21
N ASP A 76 8.86 5.34 -6.06
CA ASP A 76 7.67 4.73 -6.66
C ASP A 76 7.18 3.50 -5.90
N ARG A 77 7.64 3.30 -4.64
CA ARG A 77 7.33 2.12 -3.86
C ARG A 77 6.66 2.45 -2.54
N VAL A 78 5.63 1.70 -2.23
CA VAL A 78 5.01 1.64 -0.90
C VAL A 78 5.56 0.42 -0.20
N LEU A 79 6.52 0.61 0.68
CA LEU A 79 7.19 -0.47 1.39
C LEU A 79 6.35 -0.92 2.58
N ILE A 80 6.21 -2.22 2.76
CA ILE A 80 5.43 -2.84 3.82
C ILE A 80 6.34 -3.66 4.72
N SER A 81 6.25 -3.44 6.02
CA SER A 81 7.08 -4.12 7.00
C SER A 81 6.63 -5.56 7.26
N LEU A 82 7.53 -6.37 7.79
CA LEU A 82 7.21 -7.73 8.25
C LEU A 82 6.40 -7.70 9.56
N ASP A 83 6.73 -6.79 10.45
CA ASP A 83 6.15 -6.69 11.78
C ASP A 83 5.25 -5.46 11.92
N SER A 84 4.45 -5.49 13.00
CA SER A 84 3.61 -4.36 13.36
C SER A 84 4.41 -3.24 14.04
N LEU A 85 3.79 -2.07 14.16
CA LEU A 85 4.35 -0.93 14.88
C LEU A 85 4.66 -1.27 16.35
N VAL A 86 3.83 -2.09 16.98
CA VAL A 86 4.02 -2.56 18.37
C VAL A 86 5.33 -3.34 18.51
N ASN A 87 5.71 -4.10 17.50
CA ASN A 87 6.96 -4.87 17.45
C ASN A 87 8.11 -4.11 16.77
N GLY A 88 7.97 -2.79 16.58
CA GLY A 88 9.01 -1.95 16.00
C GLY A 88 9.14 -2.02 14.48
N CYS A 89 8.10 -2.45 13.79
CA CYS A 89 8.00 -2.55 12.33
C CYS A 89 8.91 -3.60 11.66
N GLY A 90 10.08 -3.89 12.20
CA GLY A 90 11.04 -4.83 11.60
C GLY A 90 11.55 -4.37 10.23
N LYS A 91 11.88 -5.31 9.37
CA LYS A 91 12.35 -5.04 8.01
C LYS A 91 11.19 -4.74 7.07
N TYR A 92 11.39 -3.83 6.14
CA TYR A 92 10.48 -3.61 5.02
C TYR A 92 10.84 -4.60 3.92
N HIS A 93 9.97 -5.58 3.71
CA HIS A 93 10.27 -6.75 2.88
C HIS A 93 9.51 -6.77 1.56
N SER A 94 8.26 -6.36 1.56
CA SER A 94 7.40 -6.34 0.38
C SER A 94 7.03 -4.91 0.02
N TYR A 95 6.54 -4.72 -1.20
CA TYR A 95 6.16 -3.37 -1.64
C TYR A 95 5.09 -3.40 -2.72
N ILE A 96 4.33 -2.31 -2.79
CA ILE A 96 3.42 -2.02 -3.89
C ILE A 96 4.09 -0.95 -4.76
N ASN A 97 4.17 -1.19 -6.07
CA ASN A 97 4.59 -0.16 -7.01
C ASN A 97 3.44 0.85 -7.15
N SER A 98 3.72 2.14 -6.92
CA SER A 98 2.69 3.18 -6.90
C SER A 98 2.08 3.48 -8.26
N GLU A 99 2.76 3.14 -9.35
CA GLU A 99 2.26 3.34 -10.71
C GLU A 99 1.48 2.13 -11.22
N SER A 100 2.10 0.96 -11.16
CA SER A 100 1.48 -0.29 -11.66
C SER A 100 0.48 -0.92 -10.69
N LEU A 101 0.56 -0.57 -9.40
CA LEU A 101 -0.17 -1.17 -8.30
C LEU A 101 0.09 -2.68 -8.16
N ILE A 102 1.23 -3.15 -8.64
CA ILE A 102 1.65 -4.52 -8.44
C ILE A 102 2.29 -4.65 -7.06
N TYR A 103 1.75 -5.58 -6.28
CA TYR A 103 2.31 -5.98 -5.00
C TYR A 103 3.38 -7.05 -5.22
N ASN A 104 4.57 -6.80 -4.71
CA ASN A 104 5.75 -7.63 -4.89
C ASN A 104 6.20 -8.19 -3.55
N VAL A 105 6.35 -9.50 -3.47
CA VAL A 105 6.89 -10.19 -2.29
C VAL A 105 8.16 -10.92 -2.70
N PRO A 106 9.34 -10.35 -2.46
CA PRO A 106 10.60 -11.03 -2.74
C PRO A 106 10.76 -12.24 -1.82
N LEU A 107 11.00 -13.40 -2.42
CA LEU A 107 11.39 -14.62 -1.73
C LEU A 107 12.83 -14.97 -2.12
N LYS A 108 13.42 -15.95 -1.46
CA LYS A 108 14.82 -16.33 -1.67
C LYS A 108 15.16 -16.59 -3.15
N ASP A 109 14.29 -17.30 -3.87
CA ASP A 109 14.55 -17.75 -5.24
C ASP A 109 13.58 -17.16 -6.27
N LYS A 110 12.59 -16.39 -5.86
CA LYS A 110 11.56 -15.86 -6.74
C LYS A 110 10.88 -14.63 -6.16
N ILE A 111 10.12 -13.94 -6.97
CA ILE A 111 9.24 -12.85 -6.53
C ILE A 111 7.81 -13.28 -6.78
N LEU A 112 6.97 -13.20 -5.76
CA LEU A 112 5.53 -13.37 -5.90
C LEU A 112 4.89 -12.04 -6.25
N TYR A 113 3.91 -12.06 -7.13
CA TYR A 113 3.21 -10.87 -7.61
C TYR A 113 1.71 -11.00 -7.41
N ALA A 114 1.09 -9.88 -7.09
CA ALA A 114 -0.36 -9.73 -7.13
C ALA A 114 -0.69 -8.38 -7.73
N GLN A 115 -1.71 -8.33 -8.58
CA GLN A 115 -2.22 -7.08 -9.10
C GLN A 115 -3.22 -6.51 -8.12
N CYS A 116 -2.97 -5.30 -7.66
CA CYS A 116 -3.88 -4.57 -6.78
C CYS A 116 -4.64 -3.51 -7.57
N LYS A 117 -5.79 -3.12 -7.05
CA LYS A 117 -6.56 -1.99 -7.54
C LYS A 117 -7.17 -1.24 -6.37
N LEU A 118 -7.37 0.06 -6.53
CA LEU A 118 -8.09 0.86 -5.54
C LEU A 118 -9.51 0.30 -5.36
N TYR A 119 -9.94 0.19 -4.11
CA TYR A 119 -11.27 -0.27 -3.74
C TYR A 119 -11.92 0.75 -2.83
N HIS A 120 -13.07 1.27 -3.23
CA HIS A 120 -13.70 2.42 -2.58
C HIS A 120 -14.80 2.07 -1.58
N SER A 121 -15.02 0.79 -1.33
CA SER A 121 -16.01 0.30 -0.37
C SER A 121 -15.32 -0.49 0.75
N ASN A 122 -16.07 -1.16 1.59
CA ASN A 122 -15.52 -1.96 2.69
C ASN A 122 -14.79 -3.19 2.14
N LEU A 123 -13.47 -3.22 2.31
CA LEU A 123 -12.64 -4.31 1.81
C LEU A 123 -12.96 -5.65 2.50
N GLU A 124 -13.15 -5.63 3.80
CA GLU A 124 -13.44 -6.84 4.58
C GLU A 124 -14.73 -7.51 4.11
N THR A 125 -15.78 -6.73 3.88
CA THR A 125 -17.04 -7.24 3.33
C THR A 125 -16.83 -7.86 1.95
N LYS A 126 -16.05 -7.22 1.09
CA LYS A 126 -15.74 -7.75 -0.24
C LYS A 126 -14.99 -9.07 -0.17
N LEU A 127 -14.05 -9.20 0.74
CA LEU A 127 -13.28 -10.43 0.93
C LEU A 127 -14.16 -11.55 1.50
N GLU A 128 -15.07 -11.24 2.43
CA GLU A 128 -16.04 -12.20 2.95
C GLU A 128 -16.96 -12.73 1.86
N GLU A 129 -17.44 -11.88 0.97
CA GLU A 129 -18.22 -12.30 -0.21
C GLU A 129 -17.41 -13.24 -1.10
N SER A 130 -16.11 -12.96 -1.29
CA SER A 130 -15.24 -13.77 -2.16
C SER A 130 -15.01 -15.18 -1.62
N ILE A 131 -14.98 -15.37 -0.30
CA ILE A 131 -14.78 -16.70 0.30
C ILE A 131 -16.07 -17.52 0.37
N ASN A 132 -17.22 -16.90 0.20
CA ASN A 132 -18.54 -17.55 0.24
C ASN A 132 -19.09 -17.88 -1.16
N GLU A 133 -18.32 -17.57 -2.19
CA GLU A 133 -18.65 -17.94 -3.59
C GLU A 133 -18.42 -19.43 -3.87
#